data_c93db41d04ef87e3c2df7b6040e1a721
#
_entry.id   c93db41d04ef87e3c2df7b6040e1a721
#
_cell.length_a   1.000
_cell.length_b   1.000
_cell.length_c   1.000
_cell.angle_alpha   90.00
_cell.angle_beta   90.00
_cell.angle_gamma   90.00
#
_symmetry.space_group_name_H-M   'P 1'
#
loop_
_entity.id
_entity.type
_entity.pdbx_description
1 polymer ?
#
loop_
_entity_poly.entity_id
_entity_poly.type
_entity_poly.pdbx_seq_one_letter_code
_entity_poly.pdbx_strand_id
1 'polypeptide(L)'
;MNRRAIAAATFMLGVLAVAVLSRSFVVTTTAQPKPAFTPPRGLESLPIVTPPDNAMTAGRIELGRQLFFDTRLSRTKKMSCETCHVPEKGWTDGLALSPRFDGSLNTRHSPTLYGVAFYPDLYWDGRAKGLETQIMAAWRAQMGADPDAIAKELEAMPRYLEAFKKEYEGPPTGDRVVKALASFVRTIHAGDTPWDRAQQNSVAAPTAIGRGFQVFSTSGCVVCHTPALFSDTQFHNIGVGSDKPTPDMGRGKILADAAAKNNQPVTPEIERLMGAFKTPSLRGVALSGPYFHDGSARTLDEAVDLMLKGGIDNKTKDVLLKPQTLTHAQRKDLMAFLAALTPDNKPYVRPKPW
;
A
#
# COMPACT_ATOMS: atom_id res chain seq x y z
N MET A 1 -69.56 60.29 24.17
CA MET A 1 -70.72 60.20 23.27
C MET A 1 -70.19 59.93 21.87
N ASN A 2 -70.07 58.71 21.43
CA ASN A 2 -70.14 58.29 20.04
C ASN A 2 -69.88 56.77 19.97
N ARG A 3 -70.95 56.07 19.69
CA ARG A 3 -70.96 54.62 19.48
C ARG A 3 -70.43 54.36 18.05
N ARG A 4 -69.43 53.54 17.88
CA ARG A 4 -69.04 52.97 16.59
C ARG A 4 -69.37 51.49 16.56
N ALA A 5 -70.19 51.15 15.57
CA ALA A 5 -70.64 49.80 15.25
C ALA A 5 -69.47 48.95 14.74
N ILE A 6 -69.38 47.70 15.22
CA ILE A 6 -68.47 46.72 14.73
C ILE A 6 -69.24 45.82 13.75
N ALA A 7 -68.81 45.81 12.47
CA ALA A 7 -69.33 44.92 11.44
C ALA A 7 -68.51 43.58 11.52
N ALA A 8 -69.24 42.49 11.71
CA ALA A 8 -68.69 41.15 11.66
C ALA A 8 -68.60 40.73 10.20
N ALA A 9 -67.32 40.42 9.73
CA ALA A 9 -67.06 39.78 8.45
C ALA A 9 -66.91 38.28 8.65
N THR A 10 -67.87 37.55 8.11
CA THR A 10 -67.81 36.06 8.10
C THR A 10 -66.92 35.60 7.01
N PHE A 11 -65.77 34.94 7.37
CA PHE A 11 -64.82 34.32 6.42
C PHE A 11 -65.24 32.85 6.23
N MET A 12 -65.70 32.50 5.03
CA MET A 12 -65.87 31.11 4.59
C MET A 12 -64.49 30.51 4.24
N LEU A 13 -64.01 29.54 5.02
CA LEU A 13 -62.86 28.72 4.67
C LEU A 13 -63.30 27.61 3.70
N GLY A 14 -62.93 27.75 2.44
CA GLY A 14 -63.01 26.68 1.49
C GLY A 14 -61.84 25.68 1.72
N VAL A 15 -62.15 24.45 2.13
CA VAL A 15 -61.15 23.36 2.25
C VAL A 15 -60.93 22.79 0.87
N LEU A 16 -59.79 23.11 0.26
CA LEU A 16 -59.28 22.41 -0.94
C LEU A 16 -58.57 21.12 -0.47
N ALA A 17 -59.17 19.97 -0.70
CA ALA A 17 -58.54 18.69 -0.50
C ALA A 17 -57.52 18.42 -1.64
N VAL A 18 -56.22 18.62 -1.37
CA VAL A 18 -55.14 18.20 -2.27
C VAL A 18 -54.89 16.72 -2.05
N ALA A 19 -55.32 15.86 -2.97
CA ALA A 19 -54.98 14.46 -3.00
C ALA A 19 -53.49 14.31 -3.38
N VAL A 20 -52.62 14.10 -2.39
CA VAL A 20 -51.23 13.74 -2.61
C VAL A 20 -51.15 12.26 -3.01
N LEU A 21 -51.04 12.00 -4.32
CA LEU A 21 -50.69 10.69 -4.84
C LEU A 21 -49.23 10.34 -4.45
N SER A 22 -49.07 9.66 -3.32
CA SER A 22 -47.78 9.07 -2.92
C SER A 22 -47.43 7.92 -3.89
N ARG A 23 -46.64 8.24 -4.92
CA ARG A 23 -45.95 7.22 -5.69
C ARG A 23 -44.84 6.61 -4.81
N SER A 24 -45.09 5.41 -4.29
CA SER A 24 -44.07 4.60 -3.64
C SER A 24 -43.04 4.24 -4.72
N PHE A 25 -41.91 4.95 -4.73
CA PHE A 25 -40.72 4.47 -5.47
C PHE A 25 -40.22 3.22 -4.74
N VAL A 26 -40.48 2.06 -5.31
CA VAL A 26 -39.77 0.83 -4.94
C VAL A 26 -38.32 0.98 -5.43
N VAL A 27 -37.45 1.43 -4.53
CA VAL A 27 -36.01 1.37 -4.75
C VAL A 27 -35.67 -0.12 -4.71
N THR A 28 -35.63 -0.76 -5.85
CA THR A 28 -34.99 -2.07 -5.99
C THR A 28 -33.50 -1.88 -5.69
N THR A 29 -33.10 -2.15 -4.46
CA THR A 29 -31.70 -2.34 -4.10
C THR A 29 -31.22 -3.58 -4.85
N THR A 30 -30.65 -3.37 -6.04
CA THR A 30 -29.86 -4.40 -6.69
C THR A 30 -28.72 -4.71 -5.72
N ALA A 31 -28.68 -5.94 -5.21
CA ALA A 31 -27.59 -6.40 -4.36
C ALA A 31 -26.28 -6.10 -5.09
N GLN A 32 -25.44 -5.27 -4.48
CA GLN A 32 -24.10 -4.98 -5.02
C GLN A 32 -23.40 -6.34 -5.20
N PRO A 33 -22.84 -6.62 -6.38
CA PRO A 33 -22.12 -7.86 -6.58
C PRO A 33 -21.05 -7.99 -5.51
N LYS A 34 -20.98 -9.16 -4.89
CA LYS A 34 -19.96 -9.45 -3.85
C LYS A 34 -18.60 -9.08 -4.43
N PRO A 35 -17.78 -8.27 -3.73
CA PRO A 35 -16.47 -7.90 -4.23
C PRO A 35 -15.64 -9.15 -4.51
N ALA A 36 -14.94 -9.18 -5.64
CA ALA A 36 -14.13 -10.32 -6.06
C ALA A 36 -12.97 -10.61 -5.09
N PHE A 37 -12.66 -9.65 -4.24
CA PHE A 37 -11.67 -9.76 -3.19
C PHE A 37 -12.12 -8.98 -1.94
N THR A 38 -11.94 -9.58 -0.77
CA THR A 38 -12.15 -8.93 0.54
C THR A 38 -10.84 -9.00 1.32
N PRO A 39 -10.37 -7.89 1.91
CA PRO A 39 -9.18 -7.92 2.74
C PRO A 39 -9.32 -8.96 3.87
N PRO A 40 -8.25 -9.68 4.20
CA PRO A 40 -8.29 -10.68 5.25
C PRO A 40 -8.41 -10.02 6.63
N ARG A 41 -8.65 -10.88 7.65
CA ARG A 41 -8.73 -10.48 9.06
C ARG A 41 -7.62 -9.50 9.44
N GLY A 42 -7.99 -8.46 10.21
CA GLY A 42 -7.11 -7.39 10.65
C GLY A 42 -6.92 -6.26 9.66
N LEU A 43 -7.48 -6.38 8.44
CA LEU A 43 -7.40 -5.38 7.38
C LEU A 43 -8.78 -5.02 6.79
N GLU A 44 -9.87 -5.59 7.30
CA GLU A 44 -11.22 -5.47 6.73
C GLU A 44 -11.72 -4.02 6.68
N SER A 45 -11.28 -3.19 7.62
CA SER A 45 -11.67 -1.78 7.71
C SER A 45 -10.91 -0.85 6.79
N LEU A 46 -9.82 -1.34 6.16
CA LEU A 46 -8.98 -0.51 5.32
C LEU A 46 -9.53 -0.44 3.88
N PRO A 47 -9.74 0.75 3.32
CA PRO A 47 -10.20 0.90 1.95
C PRO A 47 -9.08 0.53 0.96
N ILE A 48 -9.39 -0.36 0.01
CA ILE A 48 -8.48 -0.64 -1.11
C ILE A 48 -8.56 0.54 -2.10
N VAL A 49 -7.41 1.13 -2.40
CA VAL A 49 -7.31 2.18 -3.41
C VAL A 49 -7.43 1.56 -4.80
N THR A 50 -8.59 1.74 -5.43
CA THR A 50 -8.90 1.19 -6.76
C THR A 50 -9.37 2.29 -7.69
N PRO A 51 -8.77 2.49 -8.87
CA PRO A 51 -9.26 3.44 -9.87
C PRO A 51 -10.64 3.04 -10.38
N PRO A 52 -11.52 4.00 -10.73
CA PRO A 52 -12.86 3.69 -11.24
C PRO A 52 -12.88 2.84 -12.51
N ASP A 53 -11.84 2.95 -13.34
CA ASP A 53 -11.69 2.25 -14.62
C ASP A 53 -10.96 0.91 -14.51
N ASN A 54 -10.61 0.48 -13.28
CA ASN A 54 -9.97 -0.81 -13.02
C ASN A 54 -10.67 -1.57 -11.88
N ALA A 55 -11.95 -1.86 -12.05
CA ALA A 55 -12.69 -2.69 -11.09
C ALA A 55 -12.01 -4.06 -10.89
N MET A 56 -11.89 -4.51 -9.66
CA MET A 56 -11.30 -5.80 -9.30
C MET A 56 -12.31 -6.92 -9.60
N THR A 57 -12.13 -7.65 -10.69
CA THR A 57 -12.86 -8.89 -10.99
C THR A 57 -11.97 -10.11 -10.73
N ALA A 58 -12.57 -11.27 -10.50
CA ALA A 58 -11.82 -12.51 -10.35
C ALA A 58 -10.96 -12.83 -11.59
N GLY A 59 -11.46 -12.51 -12.79
CA GLY A 59 -10.72 -12.72 -14.02
C GLY A 59 -9.54 -11.77 -14.18
N ARG A 60 -9.68 -10.48 -13.82
CA ARG A 60 -8.57 -9.52 -13.82
C ARG A 60 -7.49 -9.89 -12.81
N ILE A 61 -7.88 -10.35 -11.62
CA ILE A 61 -6.96 -10.83 -10.60
C ILE A 61 -6.17 -12.05 -11.11
N GLU A 62 -6.84 -13.04 -11.70
CA GLU A 62 -6.17 -14.22 -12.24
C GLU A 62 -5.27 -13.88 -13.44
N LEU A 63 -5.74 -13.04 -14.35
CA LEU A 63 -4.91 -12.56 -15.48
C LEU A 63 -3.66 -11.84 -14.95
N GLY A 64 -3.82 -10.95 -13.97
CA GLY A 64 -2.69 -10.27 -13.33
C GLY A 64 -1.73 -11.23 -12.63
N ARG A 65 -2.25 -12.31 -12.02
CA ARG A 65 -1.44 -13.37 -11.40
C ARG A 65 -0.60 -14.10 -12.45
N GLN A 66 -1.16 -14.44 -13.60
CA GLN A 66 -0.41 -15.06 -14.70
C GLN A 66 0.71 -14.14 -15.20
N LEU A 67 0.40 -12.86 -15.42
CA LEU A 67 1.35 -11.86 -15.89
C LEU A 67 2.47 -11.59 -14.88
N PHE A 68 2.17 -11.59 -13.57
CA PHE A 68 3.15 -11.32 -12.52
C PHE A 68 4.33 -12.31 -12.51
N PHE A 69 4.06 -13.57 -12.83
CA PHE A 69 5.06 -14.64 -12.89
C PHE A 69 5.62 -14.88 -14.30
N ASP A 70 5.18 -14.11 -15.29
CA ASP A 70 5.57 -14.31 -16.68
C ASP A 70 6.85 -13.53 -17.05
N THR A 71 7.92 -14.26 -17.31
CA THR A 71 9.22 -13.66 -17.69
C THR A 71 9.19 -12.97 -19.06
N ARG A 72 8.20 -13.28 -19.91
CA ARG A 72 8.01 -12.63 -21.22
C ARG A 72 7.73 -11.14 -21.12
N LEU A 73 7.33 -10.65 -19.91
CA LEU A 73 7.12 -9.23 -19.66
C LEU A 73 8.43 -8.43 -19.60
N SER A 74 9.61 -9.03 -19.51
CA SER A 74 10.86 -8.28 -19.52
C SER A 74 11.49 -8.22 -20.92
N ARG A 75 12.30 -7.19 -21.15
CA ARG A 75 13.08 -7.06 -22.39
C ARG A 75 13.94 -8.28 -22.67
N THR A 76 14.52 -8.86 -21.63
CA THR A 76 15.43 -10.01 -21.73
C THR A 76 14.70 -11.34 -21.74
N LYS A 77 13.39 -11.38 -21.48
CA LYS A 77 12.58 -12.59 -21.29
C LYS A 77 13.07 -13.50 -20.14
N LYS A 78 13.86 -12.95 -19.21
CA LYS A 78 14.48 -13.66 -18.09
C LYS A 78 14.01 -13.17 -16.72
N MET A 79 13.24 -12.09 -16.66
CA MET A 79 12.74 -11.47 -15.43
C MET A 79 11.22 -11.37 -15.47
N SER A 80 10.61 -11.57 -14.31
CA SER A 80 9.20 -11.27 -14.05
C SER A 80 9.10 -10.33 -12.84
N CYS A 81 7.89 -9.94 -12.46
CA CYS A 81 7.71 -9.17 -11.22
C CYS A 81 8.19 -9.97 -9.99
N GLU A 82 8.03 -11.32 -10.02
CA GLU A 82 8.53 -12.20 -8.98
C GLU A 82 10.06 -12.12 -8.79
N THR A 83 10.82 -11.76 -9.81
CA THR A 83 12.29 -11.66 -9.70
C THR A 83 12.72 -10.75 -8.54
N CYS A 84 11.95 -9.67 -8.31
CA CYS A 84 12.20 -8.72 -7.21
C CYS A 84 11.17 -8.84 -6.07
N HIS A 85 10.09 -9.62 -6.25
CA HIS A 85 9.01 -9.76 -5.29
C HIS A 85 8.65 -11.22 -5.06
N VAL A 86 9.57 -11.95 -4.40
CA VAL A 86 9.46 -13.39 -4.11
C VAL A 86 8.47 -13.62 -2.97
N PRO A 87 7.39 -14.40 -3.16
CA PRO A 87 6.37 -14.62 -2.13
C PRO A 87 6.93 -15.12 -0.81
N GLU A 88 7.84 -16.10 -0.86
CA GLU A 88 8.44 -16.75 0.31
C GLU A 88 9.39 -15.84 1.09
N LYS A 89 9.79 -14.70 0.50
CA LYS A 89 10.62 -13.67 1.13
C LYS A 89 9.79 -12.44 1.53
N GLY A 90 8.52 -12.63 1.86
CA GLY A 90 7.64 -11.50 2.19
C GLY A 90 7.41 -10.55 1.01
N TRP A 91 7.44 -11.06 -0.23
CA TRP A 91 7.30 -10.29 -1.46
C TRP A 91 8.38 -9.21 -1.66
N THR A 92 9.61 -9.49 -1.19
CA THR A 92 10.88 -8.83 -1.57
C THR A 92 11.78 -9.85 -2.25
N ASP A 93 12.98 -9.47 -2.68
CA ASP A 93 13.98 -10.43 -3.19
C ASP A 93 15.02 -10.85 -2.16
N GLY A 94 15.02 -10.22 -0.98
CA GLY A 94 16.00 -10.46 0.08
C GLY A 94 17.40 -9.88 -0.21
N LEU A 95 17.51 -8.98 -1.20
CA LEU A 95 18.74 -8.28 -1.55
C LEU A 95 18.68 -6.83 -1.08
N ALA A 96 19.83 -6.24 -0.73
CA ALA A 96 19.89 -4.83 -0.41
C ALA A 96 19.47 -3.98 -1.62
N LEU A 97 19.97 -4.33 -2.81
CA LEU A 97 19.61 -3.67 -4.07
C LEU A 97 19.36 -4.75 -5.14
N SER A 98 18.16 -4.74 -5.69
CA SER A 98 17.74 -5.68 -6.73
C SER A 98 18.43 -5.42 -8.07
N PRO A 99 18.78 -6.46 -8.86
CA PRO A 99 19.28 -6.27 -10.21
C PRO A 99 18.16 -5.78 -11.16
N ARG A 100 18.56 -5.04 -12.18
CA ARG A 100 17.73 -4.61 -13.30
C ARG A 100 17.99 -5.50 -14.52
N PHE A 101 17.17 -5.33 -15.56
CA PHE A 101 17.24 -6.11 -16.81
C PHE A 101 18.61 -6.08 -17.50
N ASP A 102 19.38 -5.01 -17.30
CA ASP A 102 20.70 -4.77 -17.90
C ASP A 102 21.88 -5.17 -16.98
N GLY A 103 21.58 -5.78 -15.82
CA GLY A 103 22.56 -6.18 -14.83
C GLY A 103 22.99 -5.05 -13.88
N SER A 104 22.60 -3.79 -14.13
CA SER A 104 22.79 -2.72 -13.14
C SER A 104 21.92 -2.97 -11.90
N LEU A 105 22.24 -2.31 -10.79
CA LEU A 105 21.45 -2.40 -9.58
C LEU A 105 20.44 -1.25 -9.47
N ASN A 106 19.32 -1.52 -8.84
CA ASN A 106 18.41 -0.48 -8.38
C ASN A 106 19.10 0.38 -7.29
N THR A 107 18.64 1.59 -7.10
CA THR A 107 19.20 2.52 -6.09
C THR A 107 18.62 2.32 -4.70
N ARG A 108 17.57 1.53 -4.58
CA ARG A 108 16.85 1.26 -3.34
C ARG A 108 16.43 -0.19 -3.24
N HIS A 109 16.27 -0.66 -2.01
CA HIS A 109 15.73 -1.97 -1.69
C HIS A 109 14.32 -2.15 -2.29
N SER A 110 14.03 -3.37 -2.79
CA SER A 110 12.70 -3.75 -3.27
C SER A 110 11.75 -3.94 -2.08
N PRO A 111 10.79 -3.03 -1.86
CA PRO A 111 9.91 -3.13 -0.69
C PRO A 111 8.96 -4.32 -0.81
N THR A 112 8.47 -4.79 0.34
CA THR A 112 7.39 -5.77 0.37
C THR A 112 6.15 -5.27 -0.38
N LEU A 113 5.41 -6.19 -1.02
CA LEU A 113 4.09 -5.90 -1.58
C LEU A 113 2.96 -6.08 -0.56
N TYR A 114 3.24 -6.52 0.67
CA TYR A 114 2.21 -6.66 1.68
C TYR A 114 1.53 -5.31 1.99
N GLY A 115 0.22 -5.27 1.77
CA GLY A 115 -0.60 -4.11 2.06
C GLY A 115 -0.40 -2.91 1.13
N VAL A 116 0.29 -3.08 -0.01
CA VAL A 116 0.55 -1.99 -0.97
C VAL A 116 -0.73 -1.37 -1.52
N ALA A 117 -1.85 -2.11 -1.53
CA ALA A 117 -3.18 -1.66 -1.94
C ALA A 117 -3.76 -0.52 -1.07
N PHE A 118 -3.23 -0.33 0.12
CA PHE A 118 -3.73 0.68 1.08
C PHE A 118 -2.93 1.99 1.06
N TYR A 119 -1.84 2.06 0.27
CA TYR A 119 -1.03 3.26 0.17
C TYR A 119 -1.51 4.17 -0.96
N PRO A 120 -1.75 5.46 -0.69
CA PRO A 120 -2.02 6.44 -1.74
C PRO A 120 -0.77 6.77 -2.57
N ASP A 121 0.39 6.74 -1.91
CA ASP A 121 1.69 7.08 -2.48
C ASP A 121 2.62 5.86 -2.46
N LEU A 122 3.23 5.56 -3.61
CA LEU A 122 4.05 4.38 -3.82
C LEU A 122 5.52 4.74 -4.09
N TYR A 123 6.40 3.73 -4.09
CA TYR A 123 7.82 3.84 -3.85
C TYR A 123 8.15 4.33 -2.43
N TRP A 124 9.42 4.26 -2.05
CA TRP A 124 9.90 4.74 -0.76
C TRP A 124 9.69 6.25 -0.57
N ASP A 125 9.76 7.03 -1.65
CA ASP A 125 9.66 8.50 -1.66
C ASP A 125 8.28 9.03 -2.07
N GLY A 126 7.33 8.15 -2.34
CA GLY A 126 5.96 8.52 -2.70
C GLY A 126 5.81 9.21 -4.05
N ARG A 127 6.74 9.01 -4.98
CA ARG A 127 6.71 9.68 -6.30
C ARG A 127 5.64 9.16 -7.25
N ALA A 128 5.10 7.96 -7.04
CA ALA A 128 4.02 7.42 -7.85
C ALA A 128 2.69 7.46 -7.10
N LYS A 129 1.65 7.92 -7.79
CA LYS A 129 0.26 7.91 -7.31
C LYS A 129 -0.46 6.71 -7.92
N GLY A 130 -0.84 5.74 -7.07
CA GLY A 130 -1.54 4.53 -7.49
C GLY A 130 -0.64 3.45 -8.10
N LEU A 131 -1.12 2.21 -8.00
CA LEU A 131 -0.39 1.02 -8.44
C LEU A 131 -0.15 1.00 -9.94
N GLU A 132 -1.11 1.43 -10.73
CA GLU A 132 -1.01 1.44 -12.19
C GLU A 132 0.17 2.31 -12.66
N THR A 133 0.31 3.50 -12.10
CA THR A 133 1.43 4.41 -12.41
C THR A 133 2.77 3.81 -11.98
N GLN A 134 2.81 3.22 -10.77
CA GLN A 134 4.01 2.61 -10.23
C GLN A 134 4.46 1.40 -11.04
N ILE A 135 3.52 0.49 -11.38
CA ILE A 135 3.82 -0.72 -12.16
C ILE A 135 4.31 -0.36 -13.57
N MET A 136 3.66 0.59 -14.24
CA MET A 136 4.11 1.07 -15.56
C MET A 136 5.54 1.59 -15.50
N ALA A 137 5.87 2.41 -14.51
CA ALA A 137 7.20 2.97 -14.34
C ALA A 137 8.26 1.88 -14.04
N ALA A 138 7.93 0.92 -13.16
CA ALA A 138 8.80 -0.20 -12.84
C ALA A 138 9.01 -1.13 -14.04
N TRP A 139 7.95 -1.43 -14.77
CA TRP A 139 7.98 -2.29 -15.95
C TRP A 139 8.92 -1.72 -17.02
N ARG A 140 8.81 -0.43 -17.32
CA ARG A 140 9.73 0.25 -18.27
C ARG A 140 11.16 0.34 -17.75
N ALA A 141 11.35 0.82 -16.53
CA ALA A 141 12.68 1.16 -16.03
C ALA A 141 13.46 -0.04 -15.51
N GLN A 142 12.83 -0.95 -14.74
CA GLN A 142 13.53 -2.05 -14.07
C GLN A 142 13.59 -3.30 -14.94
N MET A 143 12.53 -3.57 -15.69
CA MET A 143 12.46 -4.72 -16.58
C MET A 143 12.82 -4.39 -18.04
N GLY A 144 13.09 -3.12 -18.36
CA GLY A 144 13.48 -2.63 -19.68
C GLY A 144 12.41 -2.83 -20.75
N ALA A 145 11.15 -2.93 -20.33
CA ALA A 145 10.05 -3.27 -21.21
C ALA A 145 9.66 -2.11 -22.14
N ASP A 146 9.31 -2.46 -23.37
CA ASP A 146 8.45 -1.67 -24.23
C ASP A 146 7.02 -2.23 -24.09
N PRO A 147 6.12 -1.52 -23.38
CA PRO A 147 4.77 -2.01 -23.09
C PRO A 147 3.95 -2.35 -24.32
N ASP A 148 4.09 -1.59 -25.42
CA ASP A 148 3.30 -1.78 -26.63
C ASP A 148 3.84 -2.95 -27.45
N ALA A 149 5.17 -3.12 -27.51
CA ALA A 149 5.77 -4.28 -28.16
C ALA A 149 5.42 -5.59 -27.42
N ILE A 150 5.49 -5.60 -26.08
CA ILE A 150 5.11 -6.78 -25.28
C ILE A 150 3.61 -7.06 -25.38
N ALA A 151 2.76 -6.04 -25.41
CA ALA A 151 1.33 -6.22 -25.60
C ALA A 151 1.01 -6.94 -26.93
N LYS A 152 1.71 -6.61 -28.03
CA LYS A 152 1.59 -7.33 -29.31
C LYS A 152 2.05 -8.79 -29.24
N GLU A 153 3.11 -9.07 -28.48
CA GLU A 153 3.55 -10.44 -28.26
C GLU A 153 2.49 -11.24 -27.48
N LEU A 154 1.86 -10.64 -26.45
CA LEU A 154 0.78 -11.28 -25.71
C LEU A 154 -0.48 -11.46 -26.57
N GLU A 155 -0.78 -10.55 -27.49
CA GLU A 155 -1.91 -10.66 -28.44
C GLU A 155 -1.78 -11.88 -29.34
N ALA A 156 -0.56 -12.25 -29.73
CA ALA A 156 -0.29 -13.45 -30.54
C ALA A 156 -0.51 -14.77 -29.76
N MET A 157 -0.73 -14.70 -28.43
CA MET A 157 -0.96 -15.87 -27.58
C MET A 157 -2.46 -16.05 -27.31
N PRO A 158 -3.12 -17.14 -27.80
CA PRO A 158 -4.57 -17.28 -27.74
C PRO A 158 -5.15 -17.12 -26.34
N ARG A 159 -4.54 -17.73 -25.32
CA ARG A 159 -5.03 -17.63 -23.93
C ARG A 159 -5.01 -16.21 -23.37
N TYR A 160 -3.95 -15.44 -23.64
CA TYR A 160 -3.88 -14.04 -23.24
C TYR A 160 -4.90 -13.21 -24.01
N LEU A 161 -4.97 -13.36 -25.33
CA LEU A 161 -5.91 -12.63 -26.15
C LEU A 161 -7.36 -12.84 -25.70
N GLU A 162 -7.76 -14.09 -25.44
CA GLU A 162 -9.10 -14.44 -24.95
C GLU A 162 -9.36 -13.82 -23.58
N ALA A 163 -8.40 -13.90 -22.63
CA ALA A 163 -8.52 -13.35 -21.31
C ALA A 163 -8.65 -11.82 -21.34
N PHE A 164 -7.85 -11.13 -22.16
CA PHE A 164 -7.95 -9.67 -22.30
C PHE A 164 -9.27 -9.24 -22.94
N LYS A 165 -9.72 -9.94 -23.99
CA LYS A 165 -11.03 -9.67 -24.63
C LYS A 165 -12.18 -9.82 -23.62
N LYS A 166 -12.13 -10.86 -22.78
CA LYS A 166 -13.15 -11.12 -21.77
C LYS A 166 -13.17 -10.07 -20.66
N GLU A 167 -12.00 -9.68 -20.14
CA GLU A 167 -11.90 -8.85 -18.93
C GLU A 167 -11.80 -7.34 -19.23
N TYR A 168 -11.39 -6.96 -20.45
CA TYR A 168 -11.15 -5.57 -20.86
C TYR A 168 -11.79 -5.21 -22.19
N GLU A 169 -12.65 -6.08 -22.74
CA GLU A 169 -13.39 -5.84 -23.98
C GLU A 169 -12.51 -5.52 -25.20
N GLY A 170 -11.29 -6.07 -25.25
CA GLY A 170 -10.37 -5.84 -26.37
C GLY A 170 -9.00 -6.50 -26.17
N PRO A 171 -8.09 -6.37 -27.14
CA PRO A 171 -6.78 -7.02 -27.10
C PRO A 171 -5.88 -6.47 -25.98
N PRO A 172 -4.75 -7.15 -25.66
CA PRO A 172 -3.73 -6.60 -24.78
C PRO A 172 -3.27 -5.21 -25.24
N THR A 173 -3.09 -4.31 -24.27
CA THR A 173 -2.37 -3.04 -24.41
C THR A 173 -1.49 -2.86 -23.19
N GLY A 174 -0.47 -2.01 -23.27
CA GLY A 174 0.38 -1.72 -22.09
C GLY A 174 -0.44 -1.30 -20.87
N ASP A 175 -1.47 -0.47 -21.04
CA ASP A 175 -2.38 -0.04 -19.98
C ASP A 175 -3.19 -1.22 -19.38
N ARG A 176 -3.77 -2.08 -20.22
CA ARG A 176 -4.54 -3.24 -19.78
C ARG A 176 -3.68 -4.26 -19.04
N VAL A 177 -2.43 -4.48 -19.48
CA VAL A 177 -1.45 -5.33 -18.77
C VAL A 177 -1.19 -4.78 -17.37
N VAL A 178 -0.93 -3.50 -17.24
CA VAL A 178 -0.70 -2.84 -15.96
C VAL A 178 -1.92 -2.90 -15.06
N LYS A 179 -3.13 -2.69 -15.58
CA LYS A 179 -4.38 -2.82 -14.84
C LYS A 179 -4.60 -4.24 -14.31
N ALA A 180 -4.31 -5.26 -15.10
CA ALA A 180 -4.39 -6.65 -14.65
C ALA A 180 -3.37 -6.93 -13.55
N LEU A 181 -2.10 -6.55 -13.74
CA LEU A 181 -1.06 -6.67 -12.72
C LEU A 181 -1.46 -5.98 -11.41
N ALA A 182 -1.98 -4.75 -11.48
CA ALA A 182 -2.43 -4.00 -10.32
C ALA A 182 -3.59 -4.69 -9.60
N SER A 183 -4.52 -5.31 -10.33
CA SER A 183 -5.62 -6.09 -9.73
C SER A 183 -5.10 -7.27 -8.91
N PHE A 184 -4.09 -7.99 -9.40
CA PHE A 184 -3.45 -9.06 -8.64
C PHE A 184 -2.66 -8.51 -7.43
N VAL A 185 -1.82 -7.50 -7.64
CA VAL A 185 -0.98 -6.93 -6.57
C VAL A 185 -1.82 -6.40 -5.41
N ARG A 186 -3.02 -5.88 -5.69
CA ARG A 186 -3.99 -5.46 -4.66
C ARG A 186 -4.49 -6.61 -3.78
N THR A 187 -4.29 -7.85 -4.17
CA THR A 187 -4.67 -9.01 -3.33
C THR A 187 -3.57 -9.49 -2.39
N ILE A 188 -2.38 -8.89 -2.46
CA ILE A 188 -1.21 -9.29 -1.68
C ILE A 188 -1.25 -8.62 -0.31
N HIS A 189 -1.61 -9.39 0.73
CA HIS A 189 -1.78 -8.90 2.09
C HIS A 189 -1.14 -9.81 3.13
N ALA A 190 -0.71 -9.22 4.24
CA ALA A 190 -0.31 -9.91 5.45
C ALA A 190 -1.38 -9.71 6.54
N GLY A 191 -2.55 -10.27 6.31
CA GLY A 191 -3.63 -10.36 7.31
C GLY A 191 -3.76 -11.78 7.87
N ASP A 192 -4.73 -11.98 8.77
CA ASP A 192 -4.94 -13.22 9.51
C ASP A 192 -3.67 -13.74 10.21
N THR A 193 -2.89 -12.80 10.69
CA THR A 193 -1.63 -13.06 11.40
C THR A 193 -1.90 -13.58 12.81
N PRO A 194 -0.90 -14.16 13.53
CA PRO A 194 -1.04 -14.48 14.94
C PRO A 194 -1.49 -13.29 15.80
N TRP A 195 -1.05 -12.08 15.47
CA TRP A 195 -1.54 -10.84 16.08
C TRP A 195 -3.04 -10.63 15.84
N ASP A 196 -3.51 -10.71 14.60
CA ASP A 196 -4.91 -10.48 14.26
C ASP A 196 -5.83 -11.49 14.94
N ARG A 197 -5.39 -12.74 15.05
CA ARG A 197 -6.10 -13.81 15.75
C ARG A 197 -6.13 -13.58 17.28
N ALA A 198 -5.05 -13.07 17.85
CA ALA A 198 -4.97 -12.78 19.28
C ALA A 198 -5.88 -11.62 19.70
N GLN A 199 -6.12 -10.63 18.83
CA GLN A 199 -7.01 -9.49 19.12
C GLN A 199 -8.48 -9.91 19.34
N GLN A 200 -8.93 -11.02 18.77
CA GLN A 200 -10.30 -11.50 18.95
C GLN A 200 -10.51 -12.23 20.27
N ASN A 201 -9.44 -12.71 20.91
CA ASN A 201 -9.49 -13.46 22.14
C ASN A 201 -9.19 -12.55 23.35
N SER A 202 -10.04 -11.56 23.58
CA SER A 202 -9.86 -10.47 24.58
C SER A 202 -9.76 -10.92 26.05
N VAL A 203 -9.65 -12.20 26.35
CA VAL A 203 -9.60 -12.78 27.71
C VAL A 203 -8.28 -13.53 27.99
N ALA A 204 -7.35 -13.59 27.06
CA ALA A 204 -6.10 -14.32 27.28
C ALA A 204 -5.17 -13.57 28.26
N ALA A 205 -4.58 -14.32 29.18
CA ALA A 205 -3.44 -13.87 30.01
C ALA A 205 -2.41 -13.14 29.16
N PRO A 206 -1.64 -12.18 29.70
CA PRO A 206 -0.71 -11.37 28.93
C PRO A 206 0.34 -12.24 28.23
N THR A 207 0.07 -12.57 26.96
CA THR A 207 0.97 -13.34 26.11
C THR A 207 2.20 -12.48 25.79
N ALA A 208 3.31 -13.11 25.34
CA ALA A 208 4.47 -12.38 24.84
C ALA A 208 4.09 -11.39 23.72
N ILE A 209 3.15 -11.76 22.85
CA ILE A 209 2.62 -10.88 21.78
C ILE A 209 1.93 -9.65 22.37
N GLY A 210 1.05 -9.83 23.37
CA GLY A 210 0.34 -8.72 24.02
C GLY A 210 1.28 -7.79 24.79
N ARG A 211 2.23 -8.35 25.57
CA ARG A 211 3.27 -7.56 26.24
C ARG A 211 4.16 -6.82 25.23
N GLY A 212 4.51 -7.47 24.12
CA GLY A 212 5.28 -6.87 23.04
C GLY A 212 4.57 -5.69 22.39
N PHE A 213 3.26 -5.78 22.16
CA PHE A 213 2.46 -4.64 21.70
C PHE A 213 2.42 -3.50 22.72
N GLN A 214 2.37 -3.81 24.01
CA GLN A 214 2.45 -2.79 25.05
C GLN A 214 3.81 -2.08 25.00
N VAL A 215 4.92 -2.82 24.87
CA VAL A 215 6.27 -2.24 24.70
C VAL A 215 6.32 -1.38 23.43
N PHE A 216 5.83 -1.89 22.31
CA PHE A 216 5.74 -1.17 21.03
C PHE A 216 5.01 0.17 21.17
N SER A 217 3.90 0.18 21.92
CA SER A 217 3.10 1.39 22.15
C SER A 217 3.78 2.37 23.08
N THR A 218 4.32 1.90 24.22
CA THR A 218 4.95 2.77 25.23
C THR A 218 6.30 3.30 24.79
N SER A 219 7.00 2.61 23.87
CA SER A 219 8.25 3.08 23.26
C SER A 219 8.03 4.05 22.10
N GLY A 220 6.79 4.43 21.80
CA GLY A 220 6.47 5.41 20.77
C GLY A 220 6.45 4.88 19.32
N CYS A 221 6.72 3.59 19.10
CA CYS A 221 6.71 3.01 17.74
C CYS A 221 5.34 3.16 17.05
N VAL A 222 4.25 3.07 17.84
CA VAL A 222 2.86 3.18 17.36
C VAL A 222 2.54 4.56 16.76
N VAL A 223 3.33 5.59 17.04
CA VAL A 223 3.10 6.95 16.52
C VAL A 223 3.21 7.00 15.01
N CYS A 224 4.24 6.35 14.45
CA CYS A 224 4.43 6.22 13.00
C CYS A 224 3.85 4.90 12.48
N HIS A 225 3.95 3.81 13.26
CA HIS A 225 3.46 2.49 12.85
C HIS A 225 2.07 2.20 13.42
N THR A 226 1.08 2.99 13.00
CA THR A 226 -0.31 2.91 13.47
C THR A 226 -1.03 1.66 12.94
N PRO A 227 -1.71 0.86 13.81
CA PRO A 227 -2.64 -0.18 13.35
C PRO A 227 -3.78 0.42 12.48
N ALA A 228 -4.42 -0.34 11.55
CA ALA A 228 -4.27 -1.78 11.30
C ALA A 228 -3.09 -2.12 10.37
N LEU A 229 -2.62 -1.16 9.55
CA LEU A 229 -1.53 -1.36 8.59
C LEU A 229 -0.16 -1.38 9.28
N PHE A 230 -0.05 -0.88 10.51
CA PHE A 230 1.23 -0.59 11.16
C PHE A 230 2.10 0.36 10.32
N SER A 231 1.46 1.39 9.81
CA SER A 231 2.02 2.51 9.06
C SER A 231 1.03 3.68 9.12
N ASP A 232 1.52 4.89 9.30
CA ASP A 232 0.75 6.13 9.17
C ASP A 232 0.70 6.63 7.71
N THR A 233 1.40 5.95 6.81
CA THR A 233 1.55 6.30 5.38
C THR A 233 2.28 7.63 5.13
N GLN A 234 2.80 8.28 6.18
CA GLN A 234 3.52 9.54 6.11
C GLN A 234 5.01 9.33 5.82
N PHE A 235 5.76 10.42 5.74
CA PHE A 235 7.19 10.43 5.38
C PHE A 235 8.02 10.96 6.53
N HIS A 236 8.97 10.16 7.01
CA HIS A 236 9.83 10.47 8.15
C HIS A 236 11.31 10.30 7.77
N ASN A 237 12.16 11.20 8.25
CA ASN A 237 13.60 11.07 8.13
C ASN A 237 14.14 10.42 9.41
N ILE A 238 14.58 9.17 9.31
CA ILE A 238 15.22 8.43 10.39
C ILE A 238 16.74 8.42 10.31
N GLY A 239 17.30 9.14 9.36
CA GLY A 239 18.73 9.35 9.17
C GLY A 239 19.47 8.26 8.40
N VAL A 240 18.82 7.18 7.98
CA VAL A 240 19.48 6.08 7.23
C VAL A 240 20.10 6.63 5.95
N GLY A 241 21.40 6.36 5.78
CA GLY A 241 22.18 6.79 4.61
C GLY A 241 22.53 8.28 4.58
N SER A 242 22.21 9.05 5.64
CA SER A 242 22.58 10.49 5.72
C SER A 242 24.08 10.74 5.83
N ASP A 243 24.84 9.72 6.24
CA ASP A 243 26.30 9.71 6.40
C ASP A 243 27.04 9.33 5.10
N LYS A 244 26.33 8.96 4.03
CA LYS A 244 26.93 8.61 2.75
C LYS A 244 27.42 9.86 2.01
N PRO A 245 28.45 9.77 1.15
CA PRO A 245 28.95 10.90 0.36
C PRO A 245 27.86 11.56 -0.51
N THR A 246 26.90 10.77 -0.98
CA THR A 246 25.71 11.22 -1.73
C THR A 246 24.47 10.65 -1.08
N PRO A 247 23.94 11.34 -0.06
CA PRO A 247 22.72 10.90 0.62
C PRO A 247 21.50 10.88 -0.31
N ASP A 248 20.64 9.87 -0.13
CA ASP A 248 19.36 9.86 -0.80
C ASP A 248 18.40 10.82 -0.08
N MET A 249 18.00 11.88 -0.75
CA MET A 249 17.17 12.94 -0.18
C MET A 249 15.66 12.62 -0.21
N GLY A 250 15.28 11.44 -0.63
CA GLY A 250 13.93 10.90 -0.50
C GLY A 250 12.81 11.81 -0.97
N ARG A 251 11.78 11.95 -0.13
CA ARG A 251 10.56 12.74 -0.42
C ARG A 251 10.88 14.21 -0.71
N GLY A 252 11.78 14.83 0.05
CA GLY A 252 12.13 16.24 -0.11
C GLY A 252 12.66 16.53 -1.50
N LYS A 253 13.53 15.65 -2.03
CA LYS A 253 14.05 15.83 -3.40
C LYS A 253 12.95 15.75 -4.45
N ILE A 254 12.03 14.81 -4.35
CA ILE A 254 10.91 14.66 -5.29
C ILE A 254 10.07 15.94 -5.33
N LEU A 255 9.79 16.51 -4.16
CA LEU A 255 9.01 17.75 -4.07
C LEU A 255 9.82 18.97 -4.54
N ALA A 256 11.11 19.04 -4.23
CA ALA A 256 11.99 20.12 -4.72
C ALA A 256 12.12 20.09 -6.24
N ASP A 257 12.30 18.91 -6.85
CA ASP A 257 12.35 18.75 -8.30
C ASP A 257 11.02 19.16 -8.97
N ALA A 258 9.90 18.86 -8.34
CA ALA A 258 8.58 19.28 -8.81
C ALA A 258 8.39 20.80 -8.69
N ALA A 259 8.83 21.40 -7.59
CA ALA A 259 8.81 22.85 -7.40
C ALA A 259 9.66 23.57 -8.47
N ALA A 260 10.89 23.09 -8.69
CA ALA A 260 11.79 23.64 -9.71
C ALA A 260 11.18 23.58 -11.14
N LYS A 261 10.54 22.46 -11.50
CA LYS A 261 9.85 22.33 -12.81
C LYS A 261 8.71 23.34 -12.99
N ASN A 262 8.11 23.79 -11.90
CA ASN A 262 7.03 24.77 -11.90
C ASN A 262 7.51 26.18 -11.56
N ASN A 263 8.84 26.44 -11.57
CA ASN A 263 9.46 27.71 -11.16
C ASN A 263 9.02 28.19 -9.76
N GLN A 264 8.81 27.25 -8.84
CA GLN A 264 8.45 27.51 -7.45
C GLN A 264 9.68 27.32 -6.54
N PRO A 265 9.82 28.11 -5.46
CA PRO A 265 10.90 27.94 -4.50
C PRO A 265 10.73 26.66 -3.68
N VAL A 266 11.83 26.16 -3.15
CA VAL A 266 11.81 25.12 -2.11
C VAL A 266 11.32 25.76 -0.82
N THR A 267 10.21 25.26 -0.27
CA THR A 267 9.63 25.78 0.96
C THR A 267 10.23 25.10 2.21
N PRO A 268 10.10 25.69 3.41
CA PRO A 268 10.54 25.04 4.66
C PRO A 268 9.90 23.66 4.89
N GLU A 269 8.67 23.43 4.38
CA GLU A 269 7.99 22.13 4.42
C GLU A 269 8.73 21.10 3.56
N ILE A 270 9.16 21.48 2.37
CA ILE A 270 9.96 20.63 1.49
C ILE A 270 11.32 20.34 2.13
N GLU A 271 11.97 21.35 2.70
CA GLU A 271 13.26 21.18 3.39
C GLU A 271 13.17 20.17 4.54
N ARG A 272 12.12 20.21 5.34
CA ARG A 272 11.90 19.23 6.44
C ARG A 272 11.77 17.79 5.94
N LEU A 273 11.36 17.58 4.71
CA LEU A 273 11.20 16.26 4.11
C LEU A 273 12.47 15.76 3.39
N MET A 274 13.58 16.49 3.43
CA MET A 274 14.86 16.02 2.88
C MET A 274 15.35 14.81 3.69
N GLY A 275 15.62 13.69 2.99
CA GLY A 275 15.97 12.41 3.58
C GLY A 275 14.81 11.65 4.19
N ALA A 276 13.55 12.10 4.00
CA ALA A 276 12.37 11.42 4.49
C ALA A 276 11.89 10.34 3.52
N PHE A 277 11.48 9.21 4.08
CA PHE A 277 10.91 8.07 3.37
C PHE A 277 9.59 7.67 4.01
N LYS A 278 8.73 7.04 3.20
CA LYS A 278 7.42 6.59 3.66
C LYS A 278 7.58 5.52 4.74
N THR A 279 6.80 5.64 5.81
CA THR A 279 6.69 4.60 6.84
C THR A 279 6.22 3.29 6.21
N PRO A 280 7.05 2.23 6.19
CA PRO A 280 6.62 0.94 5.68
C PRO A 280 5.65 0.28 6.65
N SER A 281 4.76 -0.57 6.13
CA SER A 281 3.99 -1.49 6.97
C SER A 281 4.92 -2.44 7.72
N LEU A 282 4.60 -2.73 8.98
CA LEU A 282 5.29 -3.79 9.71
C LEU A 282 4.62 -5.16 9.52
N ARG A 283 3.53 -5.24 8.77
CA ARG A 283 2.91 -6.52 8.43
C ARG A 283 3.84 -7.34 7.55
N GLY A 284 4.13 -8.56 7.99
CA GLY A 284 5.10 -9.44 7.32
C GLY A 284 6.56 -9.06 7.53
N VAL A 285 6.86 -8.16 8.47
CA VAL A 285 8.19 -7.58 8.65
C VAL A 285 9.28 -8.63 8.94
N ALA A 286 8.95 -9.74 9.59
CA ALA A 286 9.93 -10.79 9.87
C ALA A 286 10.43 -11.55 8.61
N LEU A 287 9.73 -11.42 7.48
CA LEU A 287 10.11 -12.07 6.19
C LEU A 287 10.75 -11.09 5.20
N SER A 288 10.57 -9.78 5.36
CA SER A 288 10.84 -8.79 4.32
C SER A 288 12.21 -8.09 4.45
N GLY A 289 13.16 -8.72 5.13
CA GLY A 289 14.55 -8.24 5.15
C GLY A 289 15.24 -8.31 3.78
N PRO A 290 16.32 -7.53 3.60
CA PRO A 290 16.90 -6.54 4.50
C PRO A 290 16.02 -5.29 4.63
N TYR A 291 16.34 -4.42 5.60
CA TYR A 291 15.44 -3.34 6.01
C TYR A 291 15.97 -1.97 5.58
N PHE A 292 15.07 -0.98 5.65
CA PHE A 292 15.22 0.40 5.20
C PHE A 292 15.25 0.53 3.67
N HIS A 293 15.20 1.76 3.20
CA HIS A 293 15.15 2.06 1.77
C HIS A 293 16.41 1.63 0.99
N ASP A 294 17.52 1.50 1.69
CA ASP A 294 18.84 1.14 1.13
C ASP A 294 19.29 -0.28 1.48
N GLY A 295 18.45 -1.04 2.20
CA GLY A 295 18.75 -2.41 2.63
C GLY A 295 19.96 -2.51 3.60
N SER A 296 20.28 -1.44 4.33
CA SER A 296 21.48 -1.37 5.18
C SER A 296 21.42 -2.24 6.44
N ALA A 297 20.23 -2.47 7.01
CA ALA A 297 20.06 -3.41 8.12
C ALA A 297 19.68 -4.80 7.55
N ARG A 298 20.54 -5.80 7.82
CA ARG A 298 20.37 -7.16 7.29
C ARG A 298 19.34 -7.97 8.06
N THR A 299 19.20 -7.69 9.35
CA THR A 299 18.30 -8.41 10.26
C THR A 299 17.28 -7.47 10.89
N LEU A 300 16.14 -8.03 11.35
CA LEU A 300 15.13 -7.25 12.07
C LEU A 300 15.69 -6.71 13.38
N ASP A 301 16.59 -7.45 14.03
CA ASP A 301 17.28 -6.99 15.26
C ASP A 301 18.11 -5.72 14.99
N GLU A 302 18.90 -5.69 13.88
CA GLU A 302 19.67 -4.51 13.49
C GLU A 302 18.77 -3.31 13.21
N ALA A 303 17.63 -3.53 12.54
CA ALA A 303 16.65 -2.48 12.26
C ALA A 303 16.03 -1.93 13.57
N VAL A 304 15.63 -2.81 14.49
CA VAL A 304 15.08 -2.43 15.80
C VAL A 304 16.14 -1.69 16.62
N ASP A 305 17.40 -2.12 16.60
CA ASP A 305 18.49 -1.44 17.31
C ASP A 305 18.70 -0.02 16.82
N LEU A 306 18.66 0.20 15.50
CA LEU A 306 18.74 1.56 14.96
C LEU A 306 17.57 2.44 15.42
N MET A 307 16.36 1.89 15.40
CA MET A 307 15.17 2.63 15.84
C MET A 307 15.23 2.94 17.34
N LEU A 308 15.67 2.00 18.17
CA LEU A 308 15.85 2.22 19.62
C LEU A 308 16.96 3.23 19.94
N LYS A 309 17.99 3.34 19.11
CA LYS A 309 19.01 4.40 19.23
C LYS A 309 18.48 5.79 18.86
N GLY A 310 17.28 5.90 18.28
CA GLY A 310 16.70 7.16 17.82
C GLY A 310 17.18 7.55 16.42
N GLY A 311 17.53 6.58 15.58
CA GLY A 311 18.02 6.78 14.21
C GLY A 311 19.45 7.34 14.13
N ILE A 312 19.79 7.93 12.99
CA ILE A 312 21.08 8.61 12.74
C ILE A 312 20.84 10.11 12.69
N ASP A 313 21.60 10.87 13.49
CA ASP A 313 21.44 12.33 13.59
C ASP A 313 21.79 13.03 12.27
N ASN A 314 20.93 13.95 11.86
CA ASN A 314 21.12 14.84 10.74
C ASN A 314 20.20 16.07 10.86
N LYS A 315 20.41 17.08 10.00
CA LYS A 315 19.71 18.38 10.09
C LYS A 315 18.18 18.29 10.05
N THR A 316 17.61 17.30 9.33
CA THR A 316 16.18 17.15 9.09
C THR A 316 15.60 15.87 9.69
N LYS A 317 16.34 15.24 10.65
CA LYS A 317 15.85 14.07 11.37
C LYS A 317 14.51 14.37 12.06
N ASP A 318 13.57 13.42 11.97
CA ASP A 318 12.26 13.57 12.60
C ASP A 318 12.41 13.70 14.13
N VAL A 319 11.82 14.76 14.67
CA VAL A 319 11.88 15.08 16.09
C VAL A 319 11.12 14.10 17.00
N LEU A 320 10.20 13.32 16.40
CA LEU A 320 9.45 12.28 17.11
C LEU A 320 10.32 11.04 17.40
N LEU A 321 11.37 10.82 16.62
CA LEU A 321 12.26 9.67 16.81
C LEU A 321 13.27 9.95 17.91
N LYS A 322 12.98 9.42 19.10
CA LYS A 322 13.79 9.56 20.32
C LYS A 322 14.46 8.25 20.72
N PRO A 323 15.67 8.27 21.29
CA PRO A 323 16.29 7.08 21.87
C PRO A 323 15.39 6.44 22.94
N GLN A 324 15.35 5.10 22.95
CA GLN A 324 14.59 4.29 23.90
C GLN A 324 15.49 3.22 24.52
N THR A 325 15.31 2.95 25.80
CA THR A 325 16.02 1.87 26.49
C THR A 325 15.01 0.81 26.91
N LEU A 326 15.22 -0.42 26.46
CA LEU A 326 14.41 -1.57 26.83
C LEU A 326 15.22 -2.55 27.68
N THR A 327 14.57 -3.18 28.65
CA THR A 327 15.13 -4.36 29.31
C THR A 327 15.21 -5.53 28.32
N HIS A 328 16.00 -6.55 28.62
CA HIS A 328 16.10 -7.76 27.78
C HIS A 328 14.73 -8.44 27.59
N ALA A 329 13.91 -8.49 28.66
CA ALA A 329 12.56 -9.07 28.59
C ALA A 329 11.64 -8.25 27.68
N GLN A 330 11.65 -6.93 27.78
CA GLN A 330 10.86 -6.04 26.92
C GLN A 330 11.29 -6.18 25.46
N ARG A 331 12.59 -6.23 25.17
CA ARG A 331 13.08 -6.45 23.80
C ARG A 331 12.60 -7.79 23.25
N LYS A 332 12.70 -8.88 24.02
CA LYS A 332 12.21 -10.21 23.63
C LYS A 332 10.71 -10.18 23.31
N ASP A 333 9.91 -9.55 24.15
CA ASP A 333 8.46 -9.42 23.93
C ASP A 333 8.17 -8.56 22.68
N LEU A 334 8.89 -7.45 22.47
CA LEU A 334 8.77 -6.62 21.25
C LEU A 334 9.05 -7.43 19.99
N MET A 335 10.13 -8.22 19.97
CA MET A 335 10.46 -9.07 18.82
C MET A 335 9.40 -10.15 18.58
N ALA A 336 8.81 -10.72 19.63
CA ALA A 336 7.72 -11.67 19.54
C ALA A 336 6.46 -11.03 18.91
N PHE A 337 6.16 -9.78 19.27
CA PHE A 337 5.07 -9.02 18.67
C PHE A 337 5.34 -8.74 17.18
N LEU A 338 6.53 -8.24 16.81
CA LEU A 338 6.87 -7.97 15.42
C LEU A 338 6.81 -9.24 14.55
N ALA A 339 7.29 -10.36 15.08
CA ALA A 339 7.15 -11.65 14.41
C ALA A 339 5.68 -12.06 14.22
N ALA A 340 4.82 -11.77 15.20
CA ALA A 340 3.40 -12.08 15.14
C ALA A 340 2.60 -11.25 14.11
N LEU A 341 3.19 -10.21 13.54
CA LEU A 341 2.61 -9.45 12.40
C LEU A 341 2.82 -10.16 11.06
N THR A 342 3.47 -11.32 11.06
CA THR A 342 3.76 -12.09 9.85
C THR A 342 2.73 -13.21 9.69
N PRO A 343 2.12 -13.37 8.50
CA PRO A 343 1.19 -14.47 8.24
C PRO A 343 1.93 -15.81 8.29
N ASP A 344 1.17 -16.89 8.46
CA ASP A 344 1.73 -18.24 8.40
C ASP A 344 2.44 -18.44 7.05
N ASN A 345 3.71 -18.81 7.09
CA ASN A 345 4.52 -18.97 5.88
C ASN A 345 4.13 -20.27 5.15
N LYS A 346 3.13 -20.18 4.28
CA LYS A 346 2.74 -21.28 3.40
C LYS A 346 3.41 -21.09 2.04
N PRO A 347 3.92 -22.16 1.41
CA PRO A 347 4.47 -22.09 0.06
C PRO A 347 3.44 -21.50 -0.90
N TYR A 348 3.85 -20.48 -1.67
CA TYR A 348 2.98 -19.87 -2.68
C TYR A 348 2.88 -20.78 -3.92
N VAL A 349 1.65 -21.07 -4.34
CA VAL A 349 1.42 -21.88 -5.54
C VAL A 349 1.44 -20.97 -6.77
N ARG A 350 2.55 -21.00 -7.49
CA ARG A 350 2.70 -20.25 -8.75
C ARG A 350 1.78 -20.79 -9.83
N PRO A 351 1.23 -19.94 -10.70
CA PRO A 351 0.42 -20.42 -11.81
C PRO A 351 1.28 -21.18 -12.82
N LYS A 352 0.67 -22.14 -13.52
CA LYS A 352 1.31 -22.72 -14.71
C LYS A 352 1.28 -21.65 -15.83
N PRO A 353 2.42 -21.38 -16.50
CA PRO A 353 2.46 -20.40 -17.58
C PRO A 353 1.43 -20.71 -18.68
N TRP A 354 0.83 -19.67 -19.24
CA TRP A 354 -0.09 -19.76 -20.37
C TRP A 354 0.65 -19.89 -21.70
#